data_63376f6d9b763a3c5a8c28c157a9042c
#
_entry.id   63376f6d9b763a3c5a8c28c157a9042c
#
_cell.length_a   1.000
_cell.length_b   1.000
_cell.length_c   1.000
_cell.angle_alpha   90.00
_cell.angle_beta   90.00
_cell.angle_gamma   90.00
#
_symmetry.space_group_name_H-M   'P 1'
#
loop_
_entity.id
_entity.type
_entity.pdbx_description
1 polymer ?
#
loop_
_entity_poly.entity_id
_entity_poly.type
_entity_poly.pdbx_seq_one_letter_code
_entity_poly.pdbx_strand_id
1 'polypeptide(L)'
;KHISAGAWDPCHFATKDPIRSLADLEGKRIFTFPTAGRFLTRFGVVPVNLPWEDIEVAMQTGELDGIAWSGITEDYTVGWADVTNYFLTNNISGAWAGSFFANMDRWNELPEDLQTLFRVCCDQSHYYRQWWYWGGEANLRVNGPKMELTTIPDAEWDTVEAEAQVFWEEIAAESDVKR
;
A
#
# COMPACT_ATOMS: atom_id res chain seq x y z
N LYS A 1 -9.37 1.63 22.86
CA LYS A 1 -10.65 1.29 22.22
C LYS A 1 -10.47 1.20 20.71
N HIS A 2 -10.78 0.04 20.12
CA HIS A 2 -11.01 -0.08 18.69
C HIS A 2 -12.37 0.53 18.36
N ILE A 3 -12.44 1.40 17.35
CA ILE A 3 -13.65 2.17 17.01
C ILE A 3 -14.30 1.58 15.77
N SER A 4 -13.54 1.49 14.69
CA SER A 4 -14.01 1.05 13.38
C SER A 4 -12.86 0.51 12.55
N ALA A 5 -13.15 -0.38 11.61
CA ALA A 5 -12.21 -0.89 10.63
C ALA A 5 -12.85 -1.00 9.25
N GLY A 6 -12.08 -0.82 8.20
CA GLY A 6 -12.52 -0.97 6.83
C GLY A 6 -11.40 -1.43 5.91
N ALA A 7 -11.78 -2.01 4.78
CA ALA A 7 -10.86 -2.36 3.72
C ALA A 7 -10.51 -1.11 2.90
N TRP A 8 -9.24 -1.03 2.50
CA TRP A 8 -8.68 0.07 1.72
C TRP A 8 -8.19 -0.49 0.38
N ASP A 9 -7.55 0.35 -0.42
CA ASP A 9 -7.07 -0.02 -1.74
C ASP A 9 -5.95 -1.07 -1.74
N PRO A 10 -5.71 -1.74 -2.88
CA PRO A 10 -4.57 -2.62 -3.04
C PRO A 10 -3.25 -1.83 -3.06
N CYS A 11 -2.14 -2.50 -2.71
CA CYS A 11 -0.80 -1.95 -2.78
C CYS A 11 -0.12 -2.40 -4.08
N HIS A 12 0.44 -1.45 -4.82
CA HIS A 12 1.14 -1.65 -6.08
C HIS A 12 2.52 -0.99 -6.05
N PHE A 13 3.30 -1.20 -7.10
CA PHE A 13 4.54 -0.47 -7.34
C PHE A 13 4.32 0.70 -8.31
N ALA A 14 4.80 1.88 -7.93
CA ALA A 14 5.05 3.01 -8.82
C ALA A 14 6.56 3.18 -8.99
N THR A 15 7.09 3.11 -10.22
CA THR A 15 8.54 3.00 -10.47
C THR A 15 9.03 3.97 -11.54
N LYS A 16 10.35 4.24 -11.54
CA LYS A 16 11.00 5.02 -12.59
C LYS A 16 11.22 4.22 -13.87
N ASP A 17 11.60 2.95 -13.72
CA ASP A 17 11.84 1.99 -14.80
C ASP A 17 10.70 0.98 -14.87
N PRO A 18 10.41 0.43 -16.05
CA PRO A 18 9.36 -0.56 -16.20
C PRO A 18 9.69 -1.86 -15.47
N ILE A 19 8.71 -2.44 -14.80
CA ILE A 19 8.76 -3.78 -14.20
C ILE A 19 7.85 -4.68 -15.03
N ARG A 20 8.41 -5.69 -15.68
CA ARG A 20 7.69 -6.65 -16.55
C ARG A 20 7.99 -8.10 -16.21
N SER A 21 8.95 -8.33 -15.30
CA SER A 21 9.34 -9.64 -14.77
C SER A 21 9.78 -9.50 -13.31
N LEU A 22 9.84 -10.59 -12.56
CA LEU A 22 10.40 -10.59 -11.20
C LEU A 22 11.89 -10.22 -11.19
N ALA A 23 12.62 -10.54 -12.27
CA ALA A 23 14.03 -10.18 -12.40
C ALA A 23 14.24 -8.64 -12.43
N ASP A 24 13.25 -7.88 -12.89
CA ASP A 24 13.33 -6.41 -12.92
C ASP A 24 13.26 -5.79 -11.51
N LEU A 25 12.84 -6.56 -10.51
CA LEU A 25 12.80 -6.12 -9.10
C LEU A 25 14.16 -6.23 -8.41
N GLU A 26 15.09 -7.04 -8.95
CA GLU A 26 16.38 -7.29 -8.32
C GLU A 26 17.18 -6.00 -8.13
N GLY A 27 17.58 -5.74 -6.88
CA GLY A 27 18.36 -4.57 -6.49
C GLY A 27 17.59 -3.23 -6.50
N LYS A 28 16.30 -3.20 -6.85
CA LYS A 28 15.51 -1.96 -6.82
C LYS A 28 15.30 -1.47 -5.40
N ARG A 29 15.63 -0.22 -5.16
CA ARG A 29 15.44 0.47 -3.87
C ARG A 29 14.02 1.03 -3.83
N ILE A 30 13.18 0.40 -3.00
CA ILE A 30 11.75 0.67 -2.96
C ILE A 30 11.35 1.19 -1.58
N PHE A 31 10.75 2.38 -1.53
CA PHE A 31 10.07 2.83 -0.33
C PHE A 31 8.82 2.00 -0.09
N THR A 32 8.67 1.41 1.09
CA THR A 32 7.51 0.56 1.41
C THR A 32 7.34 0.38 2.92
N PHE A 33 6.22 -0.24 3.30
CA PHE A 33 5.96 -0.66 4.69
C PHE A 33 6.99 -1.69 5.18
N PRO A 34 7.39 -1.66 6.46
CA PRO A 34 8.39 -2.59 6.99
C PRO A 34 8.06 -4.06 6.74
N THR A 35 6.82 -4.49 6.95
CA THR A 35 6.42 -5.88 6.74
C THR A 35 6.39 -6.26 5.26
N ALA A 36 5.90 -5.38 4.38
CA ALA A 36 5.96 -5.58 2.94
C ALA A 36 7.42 -5.59 2.45
N GLY A 37 8.28 -4.73 3.00
CA GLY A 37 9.71 -4.73 2.70
C GLY A 37 10.38 -6.08 3.03
N ARG A 38 10.11 -6.65 4.21
CA ARG A 38 10.58 -8.00 4.58
C ARG A 38 10.15 -9.07 3.58
N PHE A 39 8.91 -8.99 3.10
CA PHE A 39 8.41 -9.91 2.08
C PHE A 39 9.11 -9.71 0.75
N LEU A 40 9.21 -8.48 0.29
CA LEU A 40 9.75 -8.14 -1.03
C LEU A 40 11.26 -8.41 -1.15
N THR A 41 12.02 -8.50 -0.04
CA THR A 41 13.42 -8.93 -0.09
C THR A 41 13.61 -10.35 -0.67
N ARG A 42 12.58 -11.19 -0.64
CA ARG A 42 12.60 -12.53 -1.26
C ARG A 42 12.73 -12.48 -2.78
N PHE A 43 12.37 -11.34 -3.37
CA PHE A 43 12.42 -11.07 -4.81
C PHE A 43 13.52 -10.07 -5.17
N GLY A 44 14.52 -9.92 -4.30
CA GLY A 44 15.69 -9.06 -4.54
C GLY A 44 15.46 -7.56 -4.34
N VAL A 45 14.26 -7.13 -3.93
CA VAL A 45 13.99 -5.72 -3.61
C VAL A 45 14.81 -5.27 -2.40
N VAL A 46 15.35 -4.08 -2.47
CA VAL A 46 16.02 -3.39 -1.36
C VAL A 46 15.02 -2.41 -0.73
N PRO A 47 14.35 -2.77 0.38
CA PRO A 47 13.39 -1.88 1.02
C PRO A 47 14.09 -0.70 1.68
N VAL A 48 13.56 0.49 1.44
CA VAL A 48 14.07 1.74 2.01
C VAL A 48 12.99 2.35 2.91
N ASN A 49 13.40 2.87 4.06
CA ASN A 49 12.52 3.58 4.98
C ASN A 49 13.02 5.02 5.11
N LEU A 50 12.17 5.96 4.75
CA LEU A 50 12.42 7.41 4.78
C LEU A 50 11.26 8.13 5.44
N PRO A 51 11.46 9.34 5.98
CA PRO A 51 10.37 10.25 6.28
C PRO A 51 9.51 10.51 5.05
N TRP A 52 8.21 10.68 5.25
CA TRP A 52 7.25 10.88 4.17
C TRP A 52 7.61 12.07 3.26
N GLU A 53 8.05 13.17 3.86
CA GLU A 53 8.45 14.39 3.19
C GLU A 53 9.69 14.27 2.31
N ASP A 54 10.50 13.23 2.50
CA ASP A 54 11.75 13.02 1.76
C ASP A 54 11.57 12.12 0.52
N ILE A 55 10.43 11.44 0.38
CA ILE A 55 10.20 10.42 -0.67
C ILE A 55 10.33 11.03 -2.07
N GLU A 56 9.69 12.19 -2.31
CA GLU A 56 9.72 12.84 -3.62
C GLU A 56 11.14 13.23 -4.01
N VAL A 57 11.91 13.82 -3.08
CA VAL A 57 13.30 14.21 -3.30
C VAL A 57 14.17 12.98 -3.55
N ALA A 58 14.00 11.91 -2.77
CA ALA A 58 14.73 10.66 -2.95
C ALA A 58 14.44 10.00 -4.31
N MET A 59 13.19 10.10 -4.79
CA MET A 59 12.85 9.70 -6.16
C MET A 59 13.55 10.58 -7.19
N GLN A 60 13.51 11.90 -7.07
CA GLN A 60 14.13 12.83 -8.02
C GLN A 60 15.66 12.67 -8.09
N THR A 61 16.32 12.51 -6.96
CA THR A 61 17.79 12.34 -6.87
C THR A 61 18.28 10.94 -7.25
N GLY A 62 17.38 9.97 -7.39
CA GLY A 62 17.74 8.59 -7.70
C GLY A 62 18.22 7.80 -6.49
N GLU A 63 17.92 8.22 -5.28
CA GLU A 63 18.09 7.44 -4.06
C GLU A 63 17.07 6.31 -3.98
N LEU A 64 15.85 6.53 -4.53
CA LEU A 64 14.82 5.52 -4.73
C LEU A 64 14.62 5.22 -6.22
N ASP A 65 14.30 3.97 -6.51
CA ASP A 65 13.90 3.47 -7.83
C ASP A 65 12.38 3.35 -7.96
N GLY A 66 11.67 3.32 -6.84
CA GLY A 66 10.21 3.25 -6.81
C GLY A 66 9.61 3.32 -5.41
N ILE A 67 8.29 3.26 -5.39
CA ILE A 67 7.43 3.36 -4.21
C ILE A 67 6.45 2.19 -4.27
N ALA A 68 6.23 1.50 -3.15
CA ALA A 68 5.22 0.47 -2.99
C ALA A 68 4.43 0.76 -1.71
N TRP A 69 3.34 1.52 -1.87
CA TRP A 69 2.59 2.03 -0.72
C TRP A 69 1.09 1.77 -0.84
N SER A 70 0.47 2.20 -1.93
CA SER A 70 -0.97 2.20 -2.16
C SER A 70 -1.25 1.91 -3.63
N GLY A 71 -2.40 2.32 -4.15
CA GLY A 71 -2.75 2.23 -5.56
C GLY A 71 -2.50 3.52 -6.34
N ILE A 72 -2.80 3.50 -7.63
CA ILE A 72 -2.58 4.60 -8.55
C ILE A 72 -3.30 5.90 -8.13
N THR A 73 -4.44 5.79 -7.45
CA THR A 73 -5.19 6.95 -6.93
C THR A 73 -4.36 7.76 -5.95
N GLU A 74 -3.65 7.08 -5.04
CA GLU A 74 -2.76 7.73 -4.09
C GLU A 74 -1.58 8.38 -4.81
N ASP A 75 -0.93 7.67 -5.74
CA ASP A 75 0.23 8.18 -6.48
C ASP A 75 -0.06 9.53 -7.17
N TYR A 76 -1.26 9.65 -7.78
CA TYR A 76 -1.69 10.92 -8.38
C TYR A 76 -2.07 11.98 -7.35
N THR A 77 -2.63 11.58 -6.21
CA THR A 77 -3.12 12.52 -5.20
C THR A 77 -1.99 13.17 -4.42
N VAL A 78 -0.95 12.40 -4.08
CA VAL A 78 0.20 12.89 -3.31
C VAL A 78 1.34 13.40 -4.17
N GLY A 79 1.22 13.35 -5.50
CA GLY A 79 2.21 13.87 -6.43
C GLY A 79 3.29 12.86 -6.86
N TRP A 80 3.25 11.62 -6.41
CA TRP A 80 4.27 10.62 -6.79
C TRP A 80 4.22 10.25 -8.27
N ALA A 81 3.06 10.38 -8.92
CA ALA A 81 2.94 10.25 -10.37
C ALA A 81 3.77 11.29 -11.16
N ASP A 82 4.28 12.35 -10.53
CA ASP A 82 5.17 13.32 -11.15
C ASP A 82 6.66 12.90 -11.11
N VAL A 83 7.00 11.94 -10.25
CA VAL A 83 8.38 11.45 -10.06
C VAL A 83 8.54 9.96 -10.38
N THR A 84 7.48 9.30 -10.87
CA THR A 84 7.47 7.93 -11.38
C THR A 84 6.94 7.90 -12.80
N ASN A 85 7.25 6.85 -13.58
CA ASN A 85 6.84 6.73 -14.96
C ASN A 85 5.95 5.50 -15.22
N TYR A 86 6.02 4.50 -14.33
CA TYR A 86 5.39 3.20 -14.51
C TYR A 86 4.61 2.79 -13.29
N PHE A 87 3.49 2.14 -13.52
CA PHE A 87 2.66 1.53 -12.48
C PHE A 87 2.49 0.04 -12.78
N LEU A 88 2.93 -0.82 -11.84
CA LEU A 88 2.78 -2.26 -11.96
C LEU A 88 1.36 -2.68 -11.59
N THR A 89 0.64 -3.32 -12.51
CA THR A 89 -0.75 -3.73 -12.31
C THR A 89 -0.91 -4.92 -11.37
N ASN A 90 0.14 -5.75 -11.19
CA ASN A 90 0.16 -6.79 -10.17
C ASN A 90 0.20 -6.15 -8.78
N ASN A 91 -0.68 -6.58 -7.90
CA ASN A 91 -0.79 -6.02 -6.55
C ASN A 91 0.03 -6.84 -5.54
N ILE A 92 0.80 -6.14 -4.70
CA ILE A 92 1.56 -6.76 -3.60
C ILE A 92 0.59 -7.25 -2.51
N SER A 93 -0.50 -6.51 -2.30
CA SER A 93 -1.61 -6.92 -1.45
C SER A 93 -2.94 -6.52 -2.10
N GLY A 94 -3.93 -7.40 -2.04
CA GLY A 94 -5.24 -7.17 -2.66
C GLY A 94 -6.07 -6.10 -1.98
N ALA A 95 -5.88 -5.91 -0.68
CA ALA A 95 -6.42 -4.83 0.13
C ALA A 95 -5.72 -4.86 1.50
N TRP A 96 -5.78 -3.76 2.22
CA TRP A 96 -5.34 -3.72 3.60
C TRP A 96 -6.44 -3.18 4.52
N ALA A 97 -6.39 -3.54 5.80
CA ALA A 97 -7.37 -3.12 6.77
C ALA A 97 -6.87 -1.90 7.55
N GLY A 98 -7.52 -0.77 7.33
CA GLY A 98 -7.32 0.43 8.14
C GLY A 98 -8.20 0.41 9.37
N SER A 99 -7.68 0.80 10.52
CA SER A 99 -8.44 0.83 11.78
C SER A 99 -8.29 2.15 12.50
N PHE A 100 -9.37 2.62 13.11
CA PHE A 100 -9.37 3.74 14.03
C PHE A 100 -9.29 3.26 15.48
N PHE A 101 -8.36 3.82 16.23
CA PHE A 101 -8.17 3.55 17.65
C PHE A 101 -8.20 4.82 18.46
N ALA A 102 -8.78 4.75 19.67
CA ALA A 102 -8.72 5.82 20.66
C ALA A 102 -8.11 5.32 21.97
N ASN A 103 -7.46 6.22 22.71
CA ASN A 103 -7.11 5.97 24.09
C ASN A 103 -8.39 5.69 24.89
N MET A 104 -8.39 4.64 25.73
CA MET A 104 -9.58 4.19 26.45
C MET A 104 -10.12 5.24 27.43
N ASP A 105 -9.24 5.90 28.17
CA ASP A 105 -9.65 6.87 29.18
C ASP A 105 -10.29 8.07 28.51
N ARG A 106 -9.67 8.58 27.45
CA ARG A 106 -10.23 9.70 26.66
C ARG A 106 -11.54 9.33 25.96
N TRP A 107 -11.65 8.10 25.49
CA TRP A 107 -12.91 7.60 24.91
C TRP A 107 -14.04 7.60 25.93
N ASN A 108 -13.75 7.14 27.16
CA ASN A 108 -14.73 7.06 28.24
C ASN A 108 -15.14 8.45 28.79
N GLU A 109 -14.35 9.49 28.57
CA GLU A 109 -14.71 10.88 28.91
C GLU A 109 -15.75 11.48 27.95
N LEU A 110 -15.89 10.88 26.73
CA LEU A 110 -16.87 11.37 25.76
C LEU A 110 -18.29 10.97 26.16
N PRO A 111 -19.27 11.87 26.03
CA PRO A 111 -20.69 11.55 26.09
C PRO A 111 -21.07 10.47 25.09
N GLU A 112 -22.07 9.63 25.40
CA GLU A 112 -22.46 8.50 24.57
C GLU A 112 -22.92 8.87 23.17
N ASP A 113 -23.60 10.01 23.02
CA ASP A 113 -24.01 10.54 21.74
C ASP A 113 -22.81 10.91 20.86
N LEU A 114 -21.75 11.49 21.43
CA LEU A 114 -20.52 11.79 20.71
C LEU A 114 -19.74 10.53 20.36
N GLN A 115 -19.70 9.51 21.25
CA GLN A 115 -19.10 8.22 20.91
C GLN A 115 -19.83 7.55 19.74
N THR A 116 -21.15 7.66 19.70
CA THR A 116 -21.98 7.12 18.60
C THR A 116 -21.72 7.89 17.31
N LEU A 117 -21.75 9.21 17.37
CA LEU A 117 -21.44 10.05 16.20
C LEU A 117 -20.05 9.75 15.64
N PHE A 118 -19.05 9.62 16.51
CA PHE A 118 -17.68 9.30 16.10
C PHE A 118 -17.58 7.97 15.36
N ARG A 119 -18.27 6.92 15.84
CA ARG A 119 -18.33 5.61 15.15
C ARG A 119 -18.95 5.75 13.77
N VAL A 120 -20.09 6.42 13.68
CA VAL A 120 -20.79 6.63 12.40
C VAL A 120 -19.90 7.39 11.41
N CYS A 121 -19.19 8.42 11.86
CA CYS A 121 -18.28 9.17 11.01
C CYS A 121 -17.09 8.32 10.54
N CYS A 122 -16.53 7.45 11.41
CA CYS A 122 -15.46 6.53 11.03
C CYS A 122 -15.93 5.50 10.01
N ASP A 123 -17.11 4.90 10.21
CA ASP A 123 -17.70 3.94 9.26
C ASP A 123 -17.98 4.61 7.91
N GLN A 124 -18.55 5.82 7.93
CA GLN A 124 -18.78 6.61 6.73
C GLN A 124 -17.46 6.96 6.02
N SER A 125 -16.40 7.28 6.77
CA SER A 125 -15.08 7.56 6.22
C SER A 125 -14.49 6.34 5.50
N HIS A 126 -14.62 5.14 6.05
CA HIS A 126 -14.18 3.92 5.39
C HIS A 126 -14.92 3.69 4.07
N TYR A 127 -16.24 3.83 4.08
CA TYR A 127 -17.06 3.69 2.88
C TYR A 127 -16.69 4.70 1.79
N TYR A 128 -16.52 5.97 2.17
CA TYR A 128 -16.13 7.03 1.25
C TYR A 128 -14.73 6.79 0.65
N ARG A 129 -13.76 6.38 1.46
CA ARG A 129 -12.40 6.06 1.00
C ARG A 129 -12.41 4.90 0.03
N GLN A 130 -13.13 3.81 0.34
CA GLN A 130 -13.25 2.67 -0.56
C GLN A 130 -13.80 3.10 -1.93
N TRP A 131 -14.87 3.88 -1.95
CA TRP A 131 -15.42 4.41 -3.20
C TRP A 131 -14.42 5.31 -3.94
N TRP A 132 -13.71 6.18 -3.23
CA TRP A 132 -12.73 7.09 -3.83
C TRP A 132 -11.53 6.36 -4.41
N TYR A 133 -10.92 5.42 -3.68
CA TYR A 133 -9.78 4.66 -4.17
C TYR A 133 -10.16 3.77 -5.36
N TRP A 134 -11.19 2.96 -5.25
CA TRP A 134 -11.59 2.05 -6.33
C TRP A 134 -12.11 2.78 -7.57
N GLY A 135 -12.85 3.87 -7.39
CA GLY A 135 -13.28 4.74 -8.48
C GLY A 135 -12.10 5.42 -9.18
N GLY A 136 -11.11 5.89 -8.39
CA GLY A 136 -9.86 6.45 -8.88
C GLY A 136 -9.02 5.42 -9.64
N GLU A 137 -8.84 4.21 -9.08
CA GLU A 137 -8.16 3.09 -9.74
C GLU A 137 -8.74 2.83 -11.14
N ALA A 138 -10.05 2.65 -11.23
CA ALA A 138 -10.72 2.39 -12.50
C ALA A 138 -10.52 3.52 -13.52
N ASN A 139 -10.61 4.77 -13.08
CA ASN A 139 -10.46 5.93 -13.96
C ASN A 139 -8.99 6.17 -14.37
N LEU A 140 -8.06 6.14 -13.42
CA LEU A 140 -6.67 6.53 -13.67
C LEU A 140 -5.90 5.47 -14.44
N ARG A 141 -6.25 4.18 -14.32
CA ARG A 141 -5.67 3.13 -15.16
C ARG A 141 -6.01 3.31 -16.66
N VAL A 142 -7.17 3.92 -16.96
CA VAL A 142 -7.62 4.15 -18.33
C VAL A 142 -7.23 5.53 -18.85
N ASN A 143 -7.34 6.56 -17.99
CA ASN A 143 -7.26 7.95 -18.39
C ASN A 143 -6.08 8.70 -17.74
N GLY A 144 -5.31 8.05 -16.86
CA GLY A 144 -4.16 8.69 -16.20
C GLY A 144 -3.03 8.97 -17.19
N PRO A 145 -2.63 10.23 -17.39
CA PRO A 145 -1.74 10.59 -18.50
C PRO A 145 -0.25 10.42 -18.19
N LYS A 146 0.12 10.15 -16.91
CA LYS A 146 1.52 10.28 -16.47
C LYS A 146 2.25 8.96 -16.33
N MET A 147 1.54 7.86 -16.09
CA MET A 147 2.15 6.57 -15.78
C MET A 147 1.78 5.54 -16.85
N GLU A 148 2.78 4.82 -17.36
CA GLU A 148 2.58 3.65 -18.22
C GLU A 148 2.28 2.43 -17.34
N LEU A 149 1.25 1.65 -17.69
CA LEU A 149 0.93 0.42 -16.98
C LEU A 149 1.86 -0.70 -17.45
N THR A 150 2.45 -1.41 -16.50
CA THR A 150 3.23 -2.62 -16.73
C THR A 150 2.61 -3.80 -16.00
N THR A 151 2.91 -5.02 -16.46
CA THR A 151 2.38 -6.24 -15.86
C THR A 151 3.44 -7.34 -15.94
N ILE A 152 3.65 -8.03 -14.84
CA ILE A 152 4.38 -9.31 -14.79
C ILE A 152 3.38 -10.41 -15.17
N PRO A 153 3.72 -11.35 -16.07
CA PRO A 153 2.82 -12.45 -16.45
C PRO A 153 2.32 -13.26 -15.25
N ASP A 154 1.04 -13.65 -15.26
CA ASP A 154 0.39 -14.35 -14.15
C ASP A 154 1.17 -15.60 -13.71
N ALA A 155 1.64 -16.42 -14.65
CA ALA A 155 2.41 -17.63 -14.35
C ALA A 155 3.71 -17.35 -13.55
N GLU A 156 4.29 -16.17 -13.69
CA GLU A 156 5.45 -15.74 -12.90
C GLU A 156 4.99 -15.13 -11.57
N TRP A 157 3.89 -14.36 -11.57
CA TRP A 157 3.33 -13.74 -10.37
C TRP A 157 2.74 -14.75 -9.38
N ASP A 158 2.24 -15.90 -9.86
CA ASP A 158 1.75 -16.99 -9.01
C ASP A 158 2.82 -17.46 -8.00
N THR A 159 4.11 -17.31 -8.34
CA THR A 159 5.20 -17.62 -7.40
C THR A 159 5.26 -16.64 -6.23
N VAL A 160 4.90 -15.38 -6.46
CA VAL A 160 4.82 -14.34 -5.40
C VAL A 160 3.65 -14.65 -4.45
N GLU A 161 2.52 -15.07 -4.99
CA GLU A 161 1.35 -15.44 -4.19
C GLU A 161 1.63 -16.69 -3.35
N ALA A 162 2.30 -17.69 -3.90
CA ALA A 162 2.73 -18.88 -3.17
C ALA A 162 3.69 -18.54 -2.02
N GLU A 163 4.68 -17.67 -2.26
CA GLU A 163 5.61 -17.22 -1.23
C GLU A 163 4.93 -16.34 -0.17
N ALA A 164 3.89 -15.60 -0.52
CA ALA A 164 3.12 -14.81 0.44
C ALA A 164 2.44 -15.71 1.48
N GLN A 165 1.93 -16.88 1.08
CA GLN A 165 1.36 -17.86 2.00
C GLN A 165 2.39 -18.31 3.05
N VAL A 166 3.60 -18.67 2.59
CA VAL A 166 4.71 -19.07 3.46
C VAL A 166 5.08 -17.94 4.42
N PHE A 167 5.17 -16.71 3.90
CA PHE A 167 5.51 -15.54 4.70
C PHE A 167 4.46 -15.24 5.79
N TRP A 168 3.18 -15.42 5.50
CA TRP A 168 2.11 -15.23 6.50
C TRP A 168 2.19 -16.27 7.62
N GLU A 169 2.51 -17.53 7.30
CA GLU A 169 2.73 -18.57 8.31
C GLU A 169 3.92 -18.23 9.23
N GLU A 170 5.01 -17.71 8.68
CA GLU A 170 6.16 -17.24 9.45
C GLU A 170 5.77 -16.09 10.39
N ILE A 171 5.06 -15.08 9.88
CA ILE A 171 4.58 -13.95 10.70
C ILE A 171 3.63 -14.44 11.80
N ALA A 172 2.74 -15.38 11.49
CA ALA A 172 1.83 -15.97 12.46
C ALA A 172 2.58 -16.74 13.56
N ALA A 173 3.72 -17.35 13.23
CA ALA A 173 4.54 -18.09 14.19
C ALA A 173 5.32 -17.20 15.17
N GLU A 174 5.49 -15.89 14.86
CA GLU A 174 6.26 -14.97 15.71
C GLU A 174 5.60 -14.72 17.08
N SER A 175 4.28 -14.84 17.18
CA SER A 175 3.55 -14.72 18.47
C SER A 175 2.13 -15.28 18.38
N ASP A 176 1.60 -15.73 19.52
CA ASP A 176 0.22 -16.23 19.62
C ASP A 176 -0.84 -15.15 19.31
N VAL A 177 -0.49 -13.88 19.42
CA VAL A 177 -1.37 -12.74 19.10
C VAL A 177 -1.53 -12.55 17.60
N LYS A 178 -0.58 -13.05 16.79
CA LYS A 178 -0.58 -12.93 15.33
C LYS A 178 -1.25 -14.10 14.60
N ARG A 179 -1.62 -15.15 15.34
CA ARG A 179 -2.29 -16.34 14.79
C ARG A 179 -3.80 -16.20 14.60
#